data_4cf8b4514031eeb0e9fbeeafd3c28c68
#
_entry.id   4cf8b4514031eeb0e9fbeeafd3c28c68
#
_cell.length_a   1.000
_cell.length_b   1.000
_cell.length_c   1.000
_cell.angle_alpha   90.00
_cell.angle_beta   90.00
_cell.angle_gamma   90.00
#
_symmetry.space_group_name_H-M   'P 1'
#
loop_
_entity.id
_entity.type
_entity.pdbx_description
1 polymer ?
#
loop_
_entity_poly.entity_id
_entity_poly.type
_entity_poly.pdbx_seq_one_letter_code
_entity_poly.pdbx_strand_id
1 'polypeptide(L)'
;MGNEAKIKVGGIMAASGLATVSILSLPDRPDVPGMILHAMGGRNINIEFVVHNVDIEGNGNMTFCIDQKNLEVALEVLEGVKPLIEARGISYHPNVATVSVFGPHFRERPMISGLMFNAL
;
A
#
# COMPACT_ATOMS: atom_id res chain seq x y z
N MET A 1 3.37 9.35 17.30
CA MET A 1 2.18 8.52 17.18
C MET A 1 1.38 8.91 15.96
N GLY A 2 1.03 7.98 15.12
CA GLY A 2 0.24 8.27 13.94
C GLY A 2 -1.21 8.52 14.26
N ASN A 3 -1.95 8.94 13.25
CA ASN A 3 -3.38 9.20 13.37
C ASN A 3 -4.25 7.97 13.15
N GLU A 4 -3.61 6.84 12.90
CA GLU A 4 -4.38 5.64 12.67
C GLU A 4 -4.97 5.11 13.96
N ALA A 5 -6.19 4.63 13.86
CA ALA A 5 -6.88 3.98 14.95
C ALA A 5 -7.20 2.56 14.50
N LYS A 6 -6.83 1.59 15.30
CA LYS A 6 -7.08 0.18 15.01
C LYS A 6 -8.08 -0.36 16.00
N ILE A 7 -9.18 -0.85 15.48
CA ILE A 7 -10.29 -1.38 16.27
C ILE A 7 -10.52 -2.82 15.83
N LYS A 8 -10.60 -3.71 16.80
CA LYS A 8 -10.89 -5.12 16.54
C LYS A 8 -12.18 -5.50 17.20
N VAL A 9 -13.15 -5.95 16.43
CA VAL A 9 -14.46 -6.36 16.91
C VAL A 9 -14.85 -7.67 16.22
N GLY A 10 -14.98 -8.75 16.99
CA GLY A 10 -15.52 -10.01 16.49
C GLY A 10 -14.87 -10.54 15.21
N GLY A 11 -13.56 -10.47 15.09
CA GLY A 11 -12.86 -10.94 13.89
C GLY A 11 -12.75 -9.90 12.80
N ILE A 12 -13.15 -8.67 13.06
CA ILE A 12 -13.02 -7.54 12.13
C ILE A 12 -12.02 -6.56 12.71
N MET A 13 -11.10 -6.09 11.88
CA MET A 13 -10.14 -5.08 12.26
C MET A 13 -10.26 -3.90 11.32
N ALA A 14 -10.30 -2.70 11.86
CA ALA A 14 -10.36 -1.48 11.07
C ALA A 14 -9.19 -0.58 11.44
N ALA A 15 -8.66 0.12 10.44
CA ALA A 15 -7.61 1.10 10.64
C ALA A 15 -7.92 2.33 9.80
N SER A 16 -7.62 3.51 10.33
CA SER A 16 -7.84 4.78 9.64
C SER A 16 -6.60 5.65 9.75
N GLY A 17 -6.65 6.83 9.16
CA GLY A 17 -5.49 7.72 9.14
C GLY A 17 -4.43 7.23 8.17
N LEU A 18 -4.86 6.57 7.13
CA LEU A 18 -3.97 5.95 6.14
C LEU A 18 -4.05 6.70 4.81
N ALA A 19 -3.09 6.43 3.96
CA ALA A 19 -3.07 6.91 2.59
C ALA A 19 -2.62 5.78 1.68
N THR A 20 -3.05 5.83 0.43
CA THR A 20 -2.52 4.90 -0.57
C THR A 20 -1.68 5.65 -1.58
N VAL A 21 -0.64 5.00 -2.05
CA VAL A 21 0.19 5.50 -3.14
C VAL A 21 0.29 4.39 -4.16
N SER A 22 -0.02 4.73 -5.41
CA SER A 22 0.01 3.76 -6.50
C SER A 22 1.09 4.15 -7.51
N ILE A 23 1.86 3.16 -7.92
CA ILE A 23 2.85 3.32 -8.97
C ILE A 23 2.33 2.59 -10.18
N LEU A 24 2.20 3.31 -11.28
CA LEU A 24 1.48 2.85 -12.46
C LEU A 24 2.41 2.46 -13.59
N SER A 25 2.03 1.41 -14.29
CA SER A 25 2.72 0.95 -15.50
C SER A 25 4.18 0.62 -15.24
N LEU A 26 4.41 -0.27 -14.27
CA LEU A 26 5.73 -0.77 -13.97
C LEU A 26 6.17 -1.80 -15.02
N PRO A 27 7.45 -1.83 -15.37
CA PRO A 27 7.94 -2.88 -16.25
C PRO A 27 7.92 -4.24 -15.56
N ASP A 28 7.86 -5.29 -16.35
CA ASP A 28 7.86 -6.66 -15.82
C ASP A 28 9.29 -7.09 -15.51
N ARG A 29 9.81 -6.57 -14.41
CA ARG A 29 11.16 -6.87 -13.92
C ARG A 29 11.06 -7.29 -12.47
N PRO A 30 11.65 -8.42 -12.09
CA PRO A 30 11.52 -8.93 -10.72
C PRO A 30 12.22 -8.07 -9.66
N ASP A 31 13.15 -7.21 -10.05
CA ASP A 31 13.88 -6.36 -9.12
C ASP A 31 13.11 -5.10 -8.71
N VAL A 32 12.09 -4.72 -9.49
CA VAL A 32 11.39 -3.45 -9.27
C VAL A 32 10.68 -3.38 -7.91
N PRO A 33 9.88 -4.38 -7.51
CA PRO A 33 9.24 -4.30 -6.20
C PRO A 33 10.24 -4.15 -5.06
N GLY A 34 11.36 -4.88 -5.14
CA GLY A 34 12.41 -4.79 -4.11
C GLY A 34 13.03 -3.41 -4.03
N MET A 35 13.29 -2.78 -5.18
CA MET A 35 13.85 -1.43 -5.21
C MET A 35 12.91 -0.43 -4.54
N ILE A 36 11.63 -0.54 -4.81
CA ILE A 36 10.64 0.36 -4.25
C ILE A 36 10.55 0.18 -2.73
N LEU A 37 10.45 -1.07 -2.28
CA LEU A 37 10.36 -1.34 -0.86
C LEU A 37 11.62 -0.93 -0.12
N HIS A 38 12.78 -1.12 -0.74
CA HIS A 38 14.05 -0.71 -0.14
C HIS A 38 14.11 0.81 0.01
N ALA A 39 13.68 1.53 -1.01
CA ALA A 39 13.69 3.00 -0.98
C ALA A 39 12.77 3.53 0.12
N MET A 40 11.60 2.94 0.25
CA MET A 40 10.64 3.34 1.29
C MET A 40 11.19 3.03 2.68
N GLY A 41 11.78 1.84 2.85
CA GLY A 41 12.36 1.44 4.12
C GLY A 41 13.53 2.33 4.54
N GLY A 42 14.29 2.84 3.59
CA GLY A 42 15.40 3.74 3.86
C GLY A 42 14.99 5.07 4.48
N ARG A 43 13.72 5.44 4.36
CA ARG A 43 13.18 6.65 4.98
C ARG A 43 12.25 6.32 6.15
N ASN A 44 12.32 5.09 6.64
CA ASN A 44 11.52 4.62 7.79
C ASN A 44 10.01 4.74 7.56
N ILE A 45 9.58 4.53 6.32
CA ILE A 45 8.17 4.53 6.00
C ILE A 45 7.64 3.12 6.25
N ASN A 46 6.73 3.01 7.21
CA ASN A 46 6.08 1.74 7.50
C ASN A 46 4.97 1.49 6.49
N ILE A 47 5.03 0.35 5.84
CA ILE A 47 4.02 -0.04 4.86
C ILE A 47 3.06 -1.01 5.52
N GLU A 48 1.78 -0.63 5.58
CA GLU A 48 0.75 -1.48 6.20
C GLU A 48 0.48 -2.69 5.34
N PHE A 49 0.35 -2.50 4.04
CA PHE A 49 0.30 -3.60 3.09
C PHE A 49 0.54 -3.08 1.67
N VAL A 50 0.76 -4.03 0.78
CA VAL A 50 1.09 -3.77 -0.61
C VAL A 50 0.22 -4.67 -1.48
N VAL A 51 -0.27 -4.11 -2.57
CA VAL A 51 -0.99 -4.88 -3.60
C VAL A 51 -0.28 -4.68 -4.92
N HIS A 52 -0.02 -5.76 -5.62
CA HIS A 52 0.57 -5.73 -6.94
C HIS A 52 -0.37 -6.47 -7.89
N ASN A 53 -0.74 -5.81 -8.96
CA ASN A 53 -1.62 -6.43 -9.96
C ASN A 53 -1.17 -6.06 -11.36
N VAL A 54 -1.68 -6.81 -12.33
CA VAL A 54 -1.44 -6.53 -13.74
C VAL A 54 -2.81 -6.23 -14.34
N ASP A 55 -2.91 -5.09 -15.05
CA ASP A 55 -4.17 -4.71 -15.67
C ASP A 55 -4.40 -5.46 -16.97
N ILE A 56 -5.54 -5.19 -17.60
CA ILE A 56 -5.92 -5.92 -18.82
C ILE A 56 -5.00 -5.62 -19.99
N GLU A 57 -4.25 -4.55 -19.91
CA GLU A 57 -3.29 -4.18 -20.96
C GLU A 57 -1.91 -4.76 -20.71
N GLY A 58 -1.74 -5.52 -19.64
CA GLY A 58 -0.48 -6.12 -19.29
C GLY A 58 0.45 -5.23 -18.49
N ASN A 59 -0.02 -4.08 -18.03
CA ASN A 59 0.79 -3.18 -17.22
C ASN A 59 0.73 -3.54 -15.75
N GLY A 60 1.89 -3.55 -15.10
CA GLY A 60 1.96 -3.79 -13.67
C GLY A 60 1.68 -2.53 -12.88
N ASN A 61 0.91 -2.66 -11.82
CA ASN A 61 0.61 -1.55 -10.91
C ASN A 61 0.83 -2.01 -9.48
N MET A 62 1.37 -1.14 -8.66
CA MET A 62 1.68 -1.46 -7.28
C MET A 62 1.12 -0.39 -6.38
N THR A 63 0.33 -0.79 -5.39
CA THR A 63 -0.31 0.15 -4.47
C THR A 63 0.14 -0.16 -3.05
N PHE A 64 0.57 0.88 -2.36
CA PHE A 64 0.97 0.80 -0.96
C PHE A 64 -0.05 1.48 -0.09
N CYS A 65 -0.25 0.92 1.10
CA CYS A 65 -1.00 1.59 2.15
C CYS A 65 -0.02 1.98 3.25
N ILE A 66 0.01 3.25 3.59
CA ILE A 66 0.95 3.80 4.58
C ILE A 66 0.20 4.73 5.53
N ASP A 67 0.86 5.10 6.63
CA ASP A 67 0.34 6.13 7.50
C ASP A 67 0.29 7.44 6.72
N GLN A 68 -0.83 8.16 6.82
CA GLN A 68 -1.05 9.39 6.06
C GLN A 68 0.02 10.44 6.35
N LYS A 69 0.56 10.48 7.54
CA LYS A 69 1.60 11.45 7.88
C LYS A 69 2.88 11.25 7.07
N ASN A 70 3.07 10.07 6.50
CA ASN A 70 4.24 9.76 5.68
C ASN A 70 4.03 9.97 4.20
N LEU A 71 2.84 10.45 3.81
CA LEU A 71 2.49 10.56 2.39
C LEU A 71 3.45 11.45 1.62
N GLU A 72 3.77 12.62 2.16
CA GLU A 72 4.64 13.57 1.48
C GLU A 72 6.04 13.00 1.26
N VAL A 73 6.59 12.37 2.29
CA VAL A 73 7.90 11.75 2.21
C VAL A 73 7.89 10.58 1.21
N ALA A 74 6.83 9.79 1.24
CA ALA A 74 6.69 8.67 0.32
C ALA A 74 6.68 9.14 -1.13
N LEU A 75 5.93 10.19 -1.43
CA LEU A 75 5.88 10.73 -2.79
C LEU A 75 7.25 11.25 -3.22
N GLU A 76 7.97 11.91 -2.32
CA GLU A 76 9.31 12.38 -2.61
C GLU A 76 10.26 11.23 -2.94
N VAL A 77 10.23 10.18 -2.14
CA VAL A 77 11.06 8.99 -2.35
C VAL A 77 10.75 8.35 -3.70
N LEU A 78 9.47 8.20 -4.00
CA LEU A 78 9.06 7.52 -5.23
C LEU A 78 9.38 8.33 -6.47
N GLU A 79 9.28 9.66 -6.40
CA GLU A 79 9.69 10.50 -7.52
C GLU A 79 11.18 10.35 -7.77
N GLY A 80 11.97 10.16 -6.72
CA GLY A 80 13.41 9.95 -6.86
C GLY A 80 13.78 8.64 -7.52
N VAL A 81 13.02 7.59 -7.30
CA VAL A 81 13.31 6.28 -7.91
C VAL A 81 12.56 6.05 -9.22
N LYS A 82 11.60 6.90 -9.53
CA LYS A 82 10.77 6.73 -10.72
C LYS A 82 11.56 6.49 -12.01
N PRO A 83 12.62 7.24 -12.30
CA PRO A 83 13.41 6.98 -13.51
C PRO A 83 14.05 5.60 -13.51
N LEU A 84 14.45 5.11 -12.35
CA LEU A 84 15.11 3.81 -12.23
C LEU A 84 14.16 2.65 -12.44
N ILE A 85 12.91 2.81 -12.04
CA ILE A 85 11.89 1.77 -12.17
C ILE A 85 11.05 1.94 -13.43
N GLU A 86 11.29 3.00 -14.18
CA GLU A 86 10.61 3.27 -15.45
C GLU A 86 9.09 3.29 -15.32
N ALA A 87 8.59 3.76 -14.18
CA ALA A 87 7.16 3.89 -13.97
C ALA A 87 6.59 5.06 -14.76
N ARG A 88 5.37 4.93 -15.23
CA ARG A 88 4.73 6.00 -15.98
C ARG A 88 4.14 7.07 -15.12
N GLY A 89 3.63 6.69 -13.95
CA GLY A 89 2.98 7.66 -13.11
C GLY A 89 2.89 7.21 -11.67
N ILE A 90 2.59 8.17 -10.81
CA ILE A 90 2.36 7.95 -9.40
C ILE A 90 1.07 8.67 -9.05
N SER A 91 0.16 7.97 -8.39
CA SER A 91 -1.07 8.59 -7.89
C SER A 91 -1.20 8.29 -6.41
N TYR A 92 -2.05 9.04 -5.73
CA TYR A 92 -2.23 8.84 -4.31
C TYR A 92 -3.62 9.24 -3.87
N HIS A 93 -4.04 8.67 -2.74
CA HIS A 93 -5.31 9.01 -2.11
C HIS A 93 -5.08 9.15 -0.60
N PRO A 94 -5.29 10.32 -0.03
CA PRO A 94 -5.24 10.49 1.42
C PRO A 94 -6.57 10.06 2.03
N ASN A 95 -6.64 10.04 3.36
CA ASN A 95 -7.86 9.76 4.11
C ASN A 95 -8.48 8.42 3.74
N VAL A 96 -7.64 7.38 3.79
CA VAL A 96 -8.07 6.02 3.48
C VAL A 96 -8.22 5.24 4.78
N ALA A 97 -9.19 4.36 4.82
CA ALA A 97 -9.36 3.43 5.90
C ALA A 97 -9.32 2.01 5.35
N THR A 98 -8.94 1.07 6.18
CA THR A 98 -8.94 -0.34 5.82
C THR A 98 -9.83 -1.11 6.78
N VAL A 99 -10.48 -2.14 6.27
CA VAL A 99 -11.23 -3.09 7.08
C VAL A 99 -10.73 -4.47 6.71
N SER A 100 -10.29 -5.21 7.71
CA SER A 100 -9.80 -6.56 7.53
C SER A 100 -10.72 -7.52 8.28
N VAL A 101 -10.99 -8.66 7.67
CA VAL A 101 -11.88 -9.66 8.25
C VAL A 101 -11.11 -10.94 8.48
N PHE A 102 -11.21 -11.47 9.70
CA PHE A 102 -10.63 -12.75 10.07
C PHE A 102 -11.76 -13.74 10.28
N GLY A 103 -11.69 -14.88 9.62
CA GLY A 103 -12.71 -15.90 9.75
C GLY A 103 -12.15 -17.18 10.37
N PRO A 104 -13.00 -17.97 11.02
CA PRO A 104 -12.56 -19.23 11.60
C PRO A 104 -12.05 -20.24 10.56
N HIS A 105 -12.47 -20.08 9.32
CA HIS A 105 -11.99 -20.93 8.22
C HIS A 105 -10.51 -20.72 7.92
N PHE A 106 -9.94 -19.64 8.42
CA PHE A 106 -8.56 -19.27 8.12
C PHE A 106 -7.56 -19.87 9.09
N ARG A 107 -8.02 -20.66 10.05
CA ARG A 107 -7.12 -21.23 11.06
C ARG A 107 -6.05 -22.12 10.45
N GLU A 108 -6.42 -22.91 9.48
CA GLU A 108 -5.47 -23.83 8.83
C GLU A 108 -4.70 -23.14 7.71
N ARG A 109 -5.31 -22.13 7.10
CA ARG A 109 -4.73 -21.35 6.03
C ARG A 109 -4.99 -19.90 6.34
N PRO A 110 -4.17 -19.27 7.18
CA PRO A 110 -4.41 -17.90 7.60
C PRO A 110 -4.55 -16.98 6.39
N MET A 111 -5.69 -16.37 6.26
CA MET A 111 -5.97 -15.42 5.21
C MET A 111 -6.66 -14.20 5.81
N ILE A 112 -6.39 -13.07 5.24
CA ILE A 112 -7.02 -11.82 5.63
C ILE A 112 -7.63 -11.24 4.37
N SER A 113 -8.93 -11.03 4.41
CA SER A 113 -9.61 -10.29 3.35
C SER A 113 -9.78 -8.85 3.82
N GLY A 114 -9.34 -7.92 3.01
CA GLY A 114 -9.40 -6.53 3.39
C GLY A 114 -9.93 -5.66 2.26
N LEU A 115 -10.52 -4.54 2.65
CA LEU A 115 -11.00 -3.53 1.73
C LEU A 115 -10.41 -2.20 2.12
N MET A 116 -10.05 -1.41 1.12
CA MET A 116 -9.65 -0.02 1.30
C MET A 116 -10.74 0.88 0.76
N PHE A 117 -10.98 1.97 1.44
CA PHE A 117 -11.96 2.93 0.99
C PHE A 117 -11.65 4.31 1.55
N ASN A 118 -12.21 5.33 0.92
CA ASN A 118 -12.05 6.70 1.41
C ASN A 118 -12.80 6.88 2.72
N ALA A 119 -12.12 7.42 3.71
CA ALA A 119 -12.69 7.71 5.00
C ALA A 119 -13.00 9.20 5.08
N LEU A 120 -14.14 9.58 4.57
CA LEU A 120 -14.53 10.99 4.56
C LEU A 120 -15.11 11.47 5.88
#